data_4a8cf5cda637150ad9015f70a6b45d2a
#
_entry.id   4a8cf5cda637150ad9015f70a6b45d2a
#
_cell.length_a   1.000
_cell.length_b   1.000
_cell.length_c   1.000
_cell.angle_alpha   90.00
_cell.angle_beta   90.00
_cell.angle_gamma   90.00
#
_symmetry.space_group_name_H-M   'P 1'
#
loop_
_entity.id
_entity.type
_entity.pdbx_description
1 polymer ?
#
loop_
_entity_poly.entity_id
_entity_poly.type
_entity_poly.pdbx_seq_one_letter_code
_entity_poly.pdbx_strand_id
1 'polypeptide(L)'
;MINNNNIWQKCLEELSSTLTEKDMRVWIKPLKVEHDTNEIKLYAPNKFVKEEVEKNFFNKILSTLGKMNADILVTLNIGANIRSREVARDLPIGFKTNLNKEMTFETFVEGKSNQLAKAACLSVIKEPGVLNPLYIYGGVGLGKTHLLHSIGNQLSSENKKVVYLHSEKFVQNMVTALRNNQMEEFKKFYRNLDVLLLDDMQFFAGKERSQEEFFHTFNALFENKKQVVLTCDKYPKEVIGLEDRIKSRLVWGMNVSID
;
A
#
# COMPACT_ATOMS: atom_id res chain seq x y z
N MET A 1 -16.56 -35.84 7.79
CA MET A 1 -15.34 -35.03 7.47
C MET A 1 -15.25 -33.93 8.49
N ILE A 2 -14.28 -33.98 9.41
CA ILE A 2 -14.08 -32.96 10.44
C ILE A 2 -13.49 -31.72 9.76
N ASN A 3 -14.19 -30.62 9.86
CA ASN A 3 -13.81 -29.38 9.23
C ASN A 3 -12.53 -28.84 9.91
N ASN A 4 -11.37 -28.88 9.23
CA ASN A 4 -10.04 -28.57 9.79
C ASN A 4 -9.93 -27.17 10.42
N ASN A 5 -10.75 -26.20 10.01
CA ASN A 5 -10.84 -24.89 10.65
C ASN A 5 -11.26 -24.93 12.13
N ASN A 6 -11.86 -26.04 12.58
CA ASN A 6 -12.34 -26.20 13.94
C ASN A 6 -11.25 -26.75 14.90
N ILE A 7 -10.19 -27.40 14.38
CA ILE A 7 -9.17 -28.07 15.22
C ILE A 7 -8.28 -27.02 15.92
N TRP A 8 -7.82 -26.00 15.19
CA TRP A 8 -7.01 -24.93 15.79
C TRP A 8 -7.78 -24.10 16.81
N GLN A 9 -9.06 -23.81 16.52
CA GLN A 9 -9.90 -23.08 17.46
C GLN A 9 -10.05 -23.85 18.79
N LYS A 10 -10.31 -25.15 18.73
CA LYS A 10 -10.35 -26.02 19.91
C LYS A 10 -9.00 -26.09 20.63
N CYS A 11 -7.91 -26.13 19.87
CA CYS A 11 -6.56 -26.08 20.45
C CYS A 11 -6.32 -24.77 21.23
N LEU A 12 -6.75 -23.61 20.71
CA LEU A 12 -6.67 -22.34 21.41
C LEU A 12 -7.51 -22.32 22.68
N GLU A 13 -8.69 -22.90 22.69
CA GLU A 13 -9.55 -23.02 23.87
C GLU A 13 -8.89 -23.86 24.95
N GLU A 14 -8.30 -25.02 24.60
CA GLU A 14 -7.59 -25.88 25.54
C GLU A 14 -6.28 -25.24 26.04
N LEU A 15 -5.53 -24.57 25.17
CA LEU A 15 -4.35 -23.81 25.57
C LEU A 15 -4.69 -22.64 26.50
N SER A 16 -5.84 -22.01 26.33
CA SER A 16 -6.28 -20.90 27.20
C SER A 16 -6.57 -21.34 28.64
N SER A 17 -6.86 -22.63 28.86
CA SER A 17 -7.03 -23.19 30.21
C SER A 17 -5.71 -23.55 30.91
N THR A 18 -4.62 -23.67 30.14
CA THR A 18 -3.31 -24.13 30.65
C THR A 18 -2.22 -23.05 30.63
N LEU A 19 -2.41 -21.96 29.88
CA LEU A 19 -1.49 -20.84 29.74
C LEU A 19 -2.06 -19.59 30.41
N THR A 20 -1.17 -18.66 30.77
CA THR A 20 -1.60 -17.36 31.30
C THR A 20 -2.25 -16.53 30.18
N GLU A 21 -3.15 -15.63 30.54
CA GLU A 21 -3.80 -14.71 29.58
C GLU A 21 -2.75 -13.85 28.84
N LYS A 22 -1.66 -13.50 29.54
CA LYS A 22 -0.54 -12.77 28.96
C LYS A 22 0.18 -13.58 27.88
N ASP A 23 0.48 -14.87 28.16
CA ASP A 23 1.17 -15.75 27.22
C ASP A 23 0.31 -16.03 25.99
N MET A 24 -0.97 -16.28 26.20
CA MET A 24 -1.93 -16.43 25.09
C MET A 24 -1.96 -15.21 24.19
N ARG A 25 -2.04 -14.00 24.76
CA ARG A 25 -2.15 -12.75 23.99
C ARG A 25 -0.86 -12.41 23.26
N VAL A 26 0.30 -12.64 23.86
CA VAL A 26 1.60 -12.21 23.33
C VAL A 26 2.20 -13.23 22.37
N TRP A 27 2.05 -14.53 22.63
CA TRP A 27 2.79 -15.59 21.93
C TRP A 27 1.93 -16.48 21.05
N ILE A 28 0.70 -16.81 21.50
CA ILE A 28 -0.14 -17.81 20.81
C ILE A 28 -1.13 -17.15 19.85
N LYS A 29 -1.89 -16.14 20.27
CA LYS A 29 -2.86 -15.43 19.41
C LYS A 29 -2.25 -14.75 18.17
N PRO A 30 -0.99 -14.26 18.21
CA PRO A 30 -0.35 -13.69 17.01
C PRO A 30 0.05 -14.72 15.95
N LEU A 31 0.06 -16.02 16.28
CA LEU A 31 0.36 -17.07 15.31
C LEU A 31 -0.74 -17.15 14.26
N LYS A 32 -0.35 -17.11 13.00
CA LYS A 32 -1.24 -17.42 11.88
C LYS A 32 -1.17 -18.89 11.56
N VAL A 33 -2.28 -19.44 11.08
CA VAL A 33 -2.42 -20.89 10.88
C VAL A 33 -2.89 -21.16 9.45
N GLU A 34 -2.21 -22.06 8.80
CA GLU A 34 -2.62 -22.62 7.51
C GLU A 34 -2.91 -24.11 7.70
N HIS A 35 -4.04 -24.55 7.20
CA HIS A 35 -4.49 -25.94 7.27
C HIS A 35 -4.33 -26.60 5.91
N ASP A 36 -3.60 -27.70 5.88
CA ASP A 36 -3.60 -28.64 4.75
C ASP A 36 -4.25 -29.96 5.22
N THR A 37 -4.43 -30.92 4.32
CA THR A 37 -5.21 -32.15 4.56
C THR A 37 -4.73 -32.95 5.79
N ASN A 38 -3.41 -32.92 6.09
CA ASN A 38 -2.80 -33.60 7.25
C ASN A 38 -1.69 -32.78 7.92
N GLU A 39 -1.60 -31.46 7.61
CA GLU A 39 -0.55 -30.60 8.13
C GLU A 39 -1.14 -29.29 8.65
N ILE A 40 -0.68 -28.84 9.82
CA ILE A 40 -0.93 -27.52 10.37
C ILE A 40 0.38 -26.72 10.32
N LYS A 41 0.41 -25.67 9.51
CA LYS A 41 1.54 -24.76 9.44
C LYS A 41 1.26 -23.53 10.28
N LEU A 42 2.05 -23.35 11.33
CA LEU A 42 2.02 -22.16 12.18
C LEU A 42 3.03 -21.15 11.67
N TYR A 43 2.65 -19.88 11.65
CA TYR A 43 3.52 -18.80 11.23
C TYR A 43 3.61 -17.73 12.31
N ALA A 44 4.83 -17.57 12.86
CA ALA A 44 5.14 -16.50 13.79
C ALA A 44 5.34 -15.18 13.03
N PRO A 45 4.92 -14.04 13.59
CA PRO A 45 5.02 -12.73 12.92
C PRO A 45 6.48 -12.27 12.71
N ASN A 46 7.42 -12.75 13.49
CA ASN A 46 8.84 -12.46 13.37
C ASN A 46 9.70 -13.56 14.00
N LYS A 47 11.04 -13.47 13.83
CA LYS A 47 12.01 -14.42 14.35
C LYS A 47 11.97 -14.55 15.89
N PHE A 48 11.79 -13.43 16.59
CA PHE A 48 11.73 -13.41 18.05
C PHE A 48 10.55 -14.21 18.60
N VAL A 49 9.35 -13.99 18.03
CA VAL A 49 8.15 -14.76 18.43
C VAL A 49 8.30 -16.23 18.05
N LYS A 50 8.92 -16.56 16.91
CA LYS A 50 9.19 -17.95 16.53
C LYS A 50 10.05 -18.65 17.58
N GLU A 51 11.22 -18.07 17.92
CA GLU A 51 12.17 -18.65 18.87
C GLU A 51 11.54 -18.84 20.25
N GLU A 52 10.76 -17.86 20.71
CA GLU A 52 10.08 -17.94 22.01
C GLU A 52 8.99 -19.02 22.03
N VAL A 53 8.19 -19.09 20.97
CA VAL A 53 7.16 -20.13 20.83
C VAL A 53 7.80 -21.52 20.70
N GLU A 54 8.85 -21.66 19.91
CA GLU A 54 9.57 -22.92 19.71
C GLU A 54 10.15 -23.46 21.03
N LYS A 55 10.72 -22.57 21.84
CA LYS A 55 11.35 -22.93 23.11
C LYS A 55 10.35 -23.28 24.23
N ASN A 56 9.30 -22.49 24.38
CA ASN A 56 8.46 -22.51 25.58
C ASN A 56 7.04 -23.05 25.36
N PHE A 57 6.52 -23.01 24.13
CA PHE A 57 5.11 -23.27 23.86
C PHE A 57 4.87 -24.36 22.79
N PHE A 58 5.83 -24.61 21.89
CA PHE A 58 5.63 -25.52 20.76
C PHE A 58 5.26 -26.95 21.18
N ASN A 59 5.94 -27.49 22.19
CA ASN A 59 5.63 -28.81 22.74
C ASN A 59 4.23 -28.90 23.34
N LYS A 60 3.73 -27.82 23.92
CA LYS A 60 2.35 -27.76 24.44
C LYS A 60 1.33 -27.76 23.29
N ILE A 61 1.62 -26.99 22.23
CA ILE A 61 0.80 -26.96 21.02
C ILE A 61 0.74 -28.37 20.40
N LEU A 62 1.89 -29.03 20.22
CA LEU A 62 1.98 -30.38 19.68
C LEU A 62 1.19 -31.38 20.51
N SER A 63 1.33 -31.36 21.84
CA SER A 63 0.61 -32.28 22.71
C SER A 63 -0.90 -32.05 22.69
N THR A 64 -1.34 -30.82 22.59
CA THR A 64 -2.77 -30.47 22.52
C THR A 64 -3.39 -30.91 21.18
N LEU A 65 -2.69 -30.62 20.08
CA LEU A 65 -3.15 -31.04 18.74
C LEU A 65 -3.10 -32.54 18.55
N GLY A 66 -2.07 -33.22 19.09
CA GLY A 66 -1.93 -34.69 19.05
C GLY A 66 -3.04 -35.44 19.77
N LYS A 67 -3.61 -34.85 20.84
CA LYS A 67 -4.81 -35.43 21.53
C LYS A 67 -6.07 -35.36 20.66
N MET A 68 -6.14 -34.39 19.74
CA MET A 68 -7.30 -34.20 18.87
C MET A 68 -7.19 -34.96 17.56
N ASN A 69 -5.98 -35.15 17.04
CA ASN A 69 -5.70 -35.97 15.86
C ASN A 69 -4.21 -36.38 15.89
N ALA A 70 -3.95 -37.69 16.06
CA ALA A 70 -2.59 -38.23 16.22
C ALA A 70 -1.69 -38.10 14.97
N ASP A 71 -2.28 -37.95 13.78
CA ASP A 71 -1.56 -37.95 12.50
C ASP A 71 -1.31 -36.54 11.92
N ILE A 72 -1.54 -35.46 12.70
CA ILE A 72 -1.32 -34.09 12.24
C ILE A 72 0.16 -33.71 12.35
N LEU A 73 0.77 -33.40 11.22
CA LEU A 73 2.09 -32.77 11.17
C LEU A 73 1.95 -31.27 11.49
N VAL A 74 2.74 -30.78 12.45
CA VAL A 74 2.73 -29.35 12.82
C VAL A 74 4.10 -28.76 12.56
N THR A 75 4.15 -27.67 11.78
CA THR A 75 5.38 -26.93 11.51
C THR A 75 5.27 -25.49 11.99
N LEU A 76 6.40 -24.89 12.43
CA LEU A 76 6.46 -23.50 12.89
C LEU A 76 7.46 -22.72 12.02
N ASN A 77 6.96 -21.74 11.27
CA ASN A 77 7.70 -20.94 10.32
C ASN A 77 7.70 -19.45 10.70
N ILE A 78 8.58 -18.66 10.10
CA ILE A 78 8.55 -17.19 10.22
C ILE A 78 7.82 -16.62 9.01
N GLY A 79 6.92 -15.68 9.27
CA GLY A 79 6.14 -15.03 8.22
C GLY A 79 5.04 -15.91 7.67
N ALA A 80 3.98 -15.33 7.20
CA ALA A 80 2.90 -16.06 6.56
C ALA A 80 3.32 -16.42 5.13
N ASN A 81 3.74 -17.65 4.89
CA ASN A 81 3.64 -18.24 3.55
C ASN A 81 2.19 -18.69 3.31
N ILE A 82 1.25 -17.79 3.55
CA ILE A 82 -0.10 -17.96 3.06
C ILE A 82 0.04 -17.78 1.56
N ARG A 83 -0.10 -18.90 0.84
CA ARG A 83 -0.37 -18.84 -0.60
C ARG A 83 -1.36 -17.71 -0.83
N SER A 84 -0.86 -16.70 -1.49
CA SER A 84 -1.41 -15.43 -1.90
C SER A 84 -2.90 -15.42 -2.30
N ARG A 85 -3.83 -15.71 -1.40
CA ARG A 85 -5.25 -15.52 -1.69
C ARG A 85 -6.07 -14.75 -0.66
N GLU A 86 -5.60 -14.57 0.59
CA GLU A 86 -6.44 -13.87 1.59
C GLU A 86 -5.76 -12.76 2.40
N VAL A 87 -4.42 -12.68 2.47
CA VAL A 87 -3.72 -11.56 3.13
C VAL A 87 -3.35 -10.45 2.14
N ALA A 88 -3.54 -10.68 0.84
CA ALA A 88 -3.53 -9.63 -0.19
C ALA A 88 -4.75 -8.69 -0.09
N ARG A 89 -5.60 -8.79 0.94
CA ARG A 89 -6.82 -7.97 1.06
C ARG A 89 -6.63 -6.67 1.85
N ASP A 90 -5.52 -6.47 2.55
CA ASP A 90 -5.30 -5.26 3.34
C ASP A 90 -4.14 -4.37 2.88
N LEU A 91 -3.23 -4.87 2.08
CA LEU A 91 -2.50 -4.08 1.10
C LEU A 91 -3.05 -4.49 -0.26
N PRO A 92 -3.68 -3.61 -1.02
CA PRO A 92 -4.03 -3.92 -2.39
C PRO A 92 -2.75 -3.89 -3.25
N ILE A 93 -1.86 -4.87 -3.06
CA ILE A 93 -0.67 -5.12 -3.89
C ILE A 93 -1.07 -5.92 -5.14
N GLY A 94 -2.27 -5.75 -5.61
CA GLY A 94 -2.64 -5.99 -6.99
C GLY A 94 -2.70 -4.63 -7.65
N PHE A 95 -2.16 -4.47 -8.85
CA PHE A 95 -2.32 -3.30 -9.71
C PHE A 95 -3.81 -3.06 -10.04
N LYS A 96 -4.67 -2.93 -9.02
CA LYS A 96 -6.01 -2.41 -9.19
C LYS A 96 -5.87 -0.90 -9.28
N THR A 97 -5.80 -0.41 -10.48
CA THR A 97 -5.99 1.01 -10.73
C THR A 97 -7.39 1.37 -10.26
N ASN A 98 -7.51 2.19 -9.23
CA ASN A 98 -8.79 2.77 -8.80
C ASN A 98 -9.21 3.91 -9.74
N LEU A 99 -8.96 3.74 -11.04
CA LEU A 99 -9.27 4.74 -12.05
C LEU A 99 -10.77 4.71 -12.39
N ASN A 100 -11.38 5.87 -12.44
CA ASN A 100 -12.71 6.02 -12.98
C ASN A 100 -12.61 6.08 -14.53
N LYS A 101 -13.12 5.05 -15.19
CA LYS A 101 -13.05 4.90 -16.66
C LYS A 101 -13.87 5.95 -17.41
N GLU A 102 -14.83 6.60 -16.76
CA GLU A 102 -15.64 7.67 -17.36
C GLU A 102 -14.91 9.00 -17.44
N MET A 103 -13.86 9.18 -16.63
CA MET A 103 -13.04 10.40 -16.64
C MET A 103 -11.92 10.26 -17.67
N THR A 104 -12.19 10.76 -18.87
CA THR A 104 -11.27 10.74 -20.02
C THR A 104 -11.02 12.15 -20.53
N PHE A 105 -10.06 12.33 -21.43
CA PHE A 105 -9.83 13.64 -22.06
C PHE A 105 -10.97 14.08 -22.98
N GLU A 106 -11.75 13.14 -23.49
CA GLU A 106 -12.94 13.39 -24.32
C GLU A 106 -14.11 13.91 -23.48
N THR A 107 -14.24 13.41 -22.23
CA THR A 107 -15.30 13.87 -21.30
C THR A 107 -14.88 15.10 -20.49
N PHE A 108 -13.61 15.49 -20.56
CA PHE A 108 -13.11 16.68 -19.87
C PHE A 108 -13.59 17.97 -20.54
N VAL A 109 -14.29 18.80 -19.80
CA VAL A 109 -14.75 20.11 -20.30
C VAL A 109 -13.58 21.09 -20.33
N GLU A 110 -13.12 21.41 -21.55
CA GLU A 110 -12.03 22.36 -21.77
C GLU A 110 -12.53 23.79 -21.82
N GLY A 111 -11.80 24.67 -21.16
CA GLY A 111 -12.00 26.11 -21.15
C GLY A 111 -10.67 26.85 -21.12
N LYS A 112 -10.70 28.17 -21.25
CA LYS A 112 -9.46 29.00 -21.24
C LYS A 112 -8.63 28.82 -19.98
N SER A 113 -9.28 28.56 -18.83
CA SER A 113 -8.64 28.46 -17.53
C SER A 113 -7.93 27.10 -17.28
N ASN A 114 -8.21 26.08 -18.06
CA ASN A 114 -7.64 24.72 -17.87
C ASN A 114 -6.94 24.16 -19.12
N GLN A 115 -6.91 24.92 -20.20
CA GLN A 115 -6.32 24.50 -21.49
C GLN A 115 -4.83 24.15 -21.34
N LEU A 116 -4.07 24.97 -20.59
CA LEU A 116 -2.65 24.70 -20.32
C LEU A 116 -2.46 23.42 -19.52
N ALA A 117 -3.30 23.18 -18.51
CA ALA A 117 -3.24 21.96 -17.71
C ALA A 117 -3.53 20.72 -18.56
N LYS A 118 -4.56 20.78 -19.41
CA LYS A 118 -4.86 19.69 -20.35
C LYS A 118 -3.70 19.44 -21.32
N ALA A 119 -3.11 20.50 -21.88
CA ALA A 119 -1.95 20.39 -22.79
C ALA A 119 -0.74 19.74 -22.09
N ALA A 120 -0.45 20.10 -20.85
CA ALA A 120 0.61 19.49 -20.04
C ALA A 120 0.34 18.00 -19.79
N CYS A 121 -0.91 17.64 -19.49
CA CYS A 121 -1.32 16.24 -19.31
C CYS A 121 -1.13 15.40 -20.59
N LEU A 122 -1.51 15.95 -21.75
CA LEU A 122 -1.31 15.29 -23.05
C LEU A 122 0.19 15.13 -23.38
N SER A 123 1.03 16.11 -23.01
CA SER A 123 2.49 16.00 -23.16
C SER A 123 3.07 14.88 -22.30
N VAL A 124 2.59 14.70 -21.05
CA VAL A 124 2.98 13.60 -20.18
C VAL A 124 2.62 12.23 -20.79
N ILE A 125 1.48 12.13 -21.44
CA ILE A 125 1.08 10.88 -22.12
C ILE A 125 1.99 10.58 -23.29
N LYS A 126 2.28 11.60 -24.10
CA LYS A 126 3.12 11.45 -25.29
C LYS A 126 4.55 11.04 -24.94
N GLU A 127 5.10 11.60 -23.88
CA GLU A 127 6.49 11.37 -23.47
C GLU A 127 6.61 11.35 -21.93
N PRO A 128 6.26 10.21 -21.28
CA PRO A 128 6.34 10.09 -19.82
C PRO A 128 7.77 10.28 -19.31
N GLY A 129 7.91 11.06 -18.23
CA GLY A 129 9.20 11.35 -17.59
C GLY A 129 9.86 12.67 -18.03
N VAL A 130 9.38 13.32 -19.08
CA VAL A 130 9.94 14.62 -19.54
C VAL A 130 9.40 15.77 -18.70
N LEU A 131 8.09 15.89 -18.55
CA LEU A 131 7.45 16.83 -17.62
C LEU A 131 7.24 16.15 -16.27
N ASN A 132 8.29 16.12 -15.45
CA ASN A 132 8.28 15.32 -14.23
C ASN A 132 8.92 16.05 -13.02
N PRO A 133 8.20 16.24 -11.91
CA PRO A 133 6.76 15.96 -11.77
C PRO A 133 5.89 16.92 -12.56
N LEU A 134 4.69 16.47 -12.94
CA LEU A 134 3.61 17.37 -13.30
C LEU A 134 2.79 17.68 -12.05
N TYR A 135 2.67 18.94 -11.70
CA TYR A 135 1.90 19.40 -10.54
C TYR A 135 0.77 20.31 -11.00
N ILE A 136 -0.46 19.85 -10.77
CA ILE A 136 -1.69 20.56 -11.16
C ILE A 136 -2.33 21.13 -9.90
N TYR A 137 -2.53 22.44 -9.87
CA TYR A 137 -3.11 23.09 -8.69
C TYR A 137 -4.23 24.04 -9.05
N GLY A 138 -5.10 24.32 -8.06
CA GLY A 138 -6.26 25.21 -8.23
C GLY A 138 -7.40 24.83 -7.29
N GLY A 139 -8.47 25.61 -7.30
CA GLY A 139 -9.62 25.44 -6.43
C GLY A 139 -10.30 24.07 -6.54
N VAL A 140 -11.20 23.81 -5.59
CA VAL A 140 -12.02 22.57 -5.57
C VAL A 140 -13.00 22.57 -6.74
N GLY A 141 -13.24 21.40 -7.34
CA GLY A 141 -14.22 21.23 -8.42
C GLY A 141 -13.76 21.63 -9.82
N LEU A 142 -12.54 22.10 -10.00
CA LEU A 142 -12.01 22.58 -11.28
C LEU A 142 -11.53 21.47 -12.25
N GLY A 143 -11.63 20.19 -11.86
CA GLY A 143 -11.31 19.09 -12.75
C GLY A 143 -9.89 18.50 -12.58
N LYS A 144 -9.14 18.85 -11.50
CA LYS A 144 -7.82 18.26 -11.21
C LYS A 144 -7.84 16.73 -11.18
N THR A 145 -8.74 16.15 -10.40
CA THR A 145 -8.96 14.70 -10.29
C THR A 145 -9.33 14.08 -11.63
N HIS A 146 -10.15 14.76 -12.44
CA HIS A 146 -10.51 14.30 -13.76
C HIS A 146 -9.28 14.15 -14.67
N LEU A 147 -8.40 15.15 -14.70
CA LEU A 147 -7.16 15.08 -15.48
C LEU A 147 -6.23 13.95 -15.00
N LEU A 148 -6.12 13.70 -13.68
CA LEU A 148 -5.36 12.55 -13.19
C LEU A 148 -5.92 11.23 -13.72
N HIS A 149 -7.24 11.04 -13.62
CA HIS A 149 -7.89 9.84 -14.13
C HIS A 149 -7.72 9.71 -15.65
N SER A 150 -7.80 10.81 -16.40
CA SER A 150 -7.61 10.80 -17.84
C SER A 150 -6.21 10.31 -18.23
N ILE A 151 -5.17 10.85 -17.58
CA ILE A 151 -3.78 10.37 -17.75
C ILE A 151 -3.69 8.87 -17.41
N GLY A 152 -4.25 8.50 -16.27
CA GLY A 152 -4.20 7.12 -15.78
C GLY A 152 -4.87 6.13 -16.72
N ASN A 153 -6.05 6.45 -17.23
CA ASN A 153 -6.79 5.63 -18.17
C ASN A 153 -6.00 5.43 -19.46
N GLN A 154 -5.44 6.50 -20.02
CA GLN A 154 -4.67 6.44 -21.26
C GLN A 154 -3.41 5.60 -21.09
N LEU A 155 -2.57 5.88 -20.08
CA LEU A 155 -1.32 5.14 -19.86
C LEU A 155 -1.54 3.68 -19.43
N SER A 156 -2.65 3.38 -18.74
CA SER A 156 -3.02 2.00 -18.43
C SER A 156 -3.40 1.20 -19.68
N SER A 157 -4.04 1.84 -20.67
CA SER A 157 -4.35 1.19 -21.94
C SER A 157 -3.09 0.84 -22.75
N GLU A 158 -1.98 1.50 -22.49
CA GLU A 158 -0.65 1.25 -23.06
C GLU A 158 0.19 0.24 -22.24
N ASN A 159 -0.45 -0.53 -21.36
CA ASN A 159 0.18 -1.51 -20.48
C ASN A 159 1.23 -0.93 -19.49
N LYS A 160 1.16 0.35 -19.17
CA LYS A 160 1.98 0.95 -18.10
C LYS A 160 1.42 0.57 -16.72
N LYS A 161 2.32 0.39 -15.78
CA LYS A 161 1.98 0.14 -14.36
C LYS A 161 1.60 1.47 -13.70
N VAL A 162 0.32 1.81 -13.76
CA VAL A 162 -0.24 3.06 -13.25
C VAL A 162 -0.92 2.81 -11.91
N VAL A 163 -0.64 3.65 -10.92
CA VAL A 163 -1.39 3.70 -9.66
C VAL A 163 -1.93 5.10 -9.45
N TYR A 164 -3.24 5.19 -9.23
CA TYR A 164 -3.95 6.38 -8.76
C TYR A 164 -4.40 6.18 -7.32
N LEU A 165 -4.15 7.16 -6.47
CA LEU A 165 -4.67 7.20 -5.11
C LEU A 165 -4.69 8.64 -4.56
N HIS A 166 -5.59 8.89 -3.62
CA HIS A 166 -5.50 10.06 -2.77
C HIS A 166 -4.31 9.97 -1.82
N SER A 167 -3.66 11.09 -1.54
CA SER A 167 -2.50 11.15 -0.64
C SER A 167 -2.80 10.58 0.75
N GLU A 168 -4.03 10.73 1.24
CA GLU A 168 -4.47 10.10 2.48
C GLU A 168 -4.36 8.56 2.41
N LYS A 169 -4.73 7.95 1.27
CA LYS A 169 -4.62 6.51 1.08
C LYS A 169 -3.17 6.03 1.04
N PHE A 170 -2.27 6.81 0.45
CA PHE A 170 -0.83 6.53 0.53
C PHE A 170 -0.37 6.46 1.99
N VAL A 171 -0.74 7.46 2.80
CA VAL A 171 -0.43 7.49 4.24
C VAL A 171 -1.00 6.28 4.97
N GLN A 172 -2.27 5.92 4.71
CA GLN A 172 -2.91 4.74 5.31
C GLN A 172 -2.18 3.44 4.93
N ASN A 173 -1.80 3.28 3.66
CA ASN A 173 -1.07 2.11 3.17
C ASN A 173 0.31 2.02 3.84
N MET A 174 1.02 3.14 3.99
CA MET A 174 2.31 3.21 4.68
C MET A 174 2.17 2.81 6.17
N VAL A 175 1.19 3.37 6.87
CA VAL A 175 0.95 3.03 8.29
C VAL A 175 0.59 1.55 8.46
N THR A 176 -0.19 1.00 7.53
CA THR A 176 -0.54 -0.43 7.52
C THR A 176 0.69 -1.30 7.28
N ALA A 177 1.53 -0.93 6.31
CA ALA A 177 2.78 -1.62 6.03
C ALA A 177 3.74 -1.58 7.24
N LEU A 178 3.83 -0.43 7.92
CA LEU A 178 4.65 -0.29 9.12
C LEU A 178 4.14 -1.20 10.26
N ARG A 179 2.84 -1.22 10.52
CA ARG A 179 2.22 -2.08 11.55
C ARG A 179 2.42 -3.56 11.28
N ASN A 180 2.42 -3.95 10.00
CA ASN A 180 2.55 -5.34 9.56
C ASN A 180 4.00 -5.74 9.28
N ASN A 181 4.98 -4.86 9.53
CA ASN A 181 6.40 -5.07 9.21
C ASN A 181 6.66 -5.36 7.71
N GLN A 182 5.90 -4.71 6.84
CA GLN A 182 5.89 -4.90 5.36
C GLN A 182 6.38 -3.63 4.62
N MET A 183 7.26 -2.85 5.24
CA MET A 183 7.77 -1.61 4.63
C MET A 183 8.60 -1.87 3.37
N GLU A 184 9.31 -2.99 3.30
CA GLU A 184 10.10 -3.34 2.11
C GLU A 184 9.20 -3.67 0.91
N GLU A 185 8.09 -4.40 1.13
CA GLU A 185 7.08 -4.67 0.11
C GLU A 185 6.39 -3.38 -0.36
N PHE A 186 6.05 -2.49 0.58
CA PHE A 186 5.50 -1.17 0.28
C PHE A 186 6.45 -0.37 -0.63
N LYS A 187 7.72 -0.27 -0.26
CA LYS A 187 8.75 0.44 -1.04
C LYS A 187 8.91 -0.19 -2.41
N LYS A 188 9.04 -1.51 -2.47
CA LYS A 188 9.18 -2.27 -3.71
C LYS A 188 7.99 -2.06 -4.65
N PHE A 189 6.77 -2.05 -4.10
CA PHE A 189 5.56 -1.80 -4.87
C PHE A 189 5.57 -0.43 -5.54
N TYR A 190 5.70 0.65 -4.74
CA TYR A 190 5.61 2.01 -5.27
C TYR A 190 6.78 2.36 -6.20
N ARG A 191 8.00 1.88 -5.91
CA ARG A 191 9.19 2.15 -6.73
C ARG A 191 9.22 1.41 -8.06
N ASN A 192 8.40 0.37 -8.22
CA ASN A 192 8.28 -0.40 -9.47
C ASN A 192 7.16 0.09 -10.40
N LEU A 193 6.51 1.20 -10.07
CA LEU A 193 5.50 1.81 -10.94
C LEU A 193 6.15 2.48 -12.15
N ASP A 194 5.40 2.55 -13.24
CA ASP A 194 5.74 3.41 -14.37
C ASP A 194 5.16 4.82 -14.19
N VAL A 195 3.99 4.90 -13.53
CA VAL A 195 3.28 6.16 -13.28
C VAL A 195 2.65 6.17 -11.90
N LEU A 196 2.92 7.20 -11.14
CA LEU A 196 2.28 7.48 -9.86
C LEU A 196 1.42 8.73 -9.98
N LEU A 197 0.12 8.58 -9.75
CA LEU A 197 -0.86 9.66 -9.73
C LEU A 197 -1.36 9.85 -8.30
N LEU A 198 -0.98 10.97 -7.68
CA LEU A 198 -1.36 11.29 -6.31
C LEU A 198 -2.27 12.52 -6.29
N ASP A 199 -3.46 12.32 -5.78
CA ASP A 199 -4.45 13.37 -5.63
C ASP A 199 -4.36 14.00 -4.23
N ASP A 200 -4.60 15.30 -4.17
CA ASP A 200 -4.73 16.06 -2.92
C ASP A 200 -3.49 16.04 -2.01
N MET A 201 -2.35 16.51 -2.52
CA MET A 201 -1.06 16.54 -1.81
C MET A 201 -1.10 17.29 -0.47
N GLN A 202 -2.05 18.20 -0.27
CA GLN A 202 -2.23 18.91 1.00
C GLN A 202 -2.45 17.95 2.20
N PHE A 203 -2.90 16.74 2.00
CA PHE A 203 -3.07 15.74 3.06
C PHE A 203 -1.75 15.20 3.65
N PHE A 204 -0.60 15.46 3.02
CA PHE A 204 0.70 15.20 3.63
C PHE A 204 1.09 16.24 4.69
N ALA A 205 0.50 17.43 4.67
CA ALA A 205 0.83 18.52 5.57
C ALA A 205 0.82 18.08 7.05
N GLY A 206 1.91 18.38 7.77
CA GLY A 206 2.06 18.02 9.19
C GLY A 206 2.32 16.54 9.48
N LYS A 207 2.49 15.67 8.47
CA LYS A 207 2.73 14.23 8.63
C LYS A 207 4.17 13.86 8.26
N GLU A 208 5.15 14.28 9.07
CA GLU A 208 6.58 14.19 8.79
C GLU A 208 7.05 12.82 8.27
N ARG A 209 6.74 11.72 8.98
CA ARG A 209 7.13 10.36 8.54
C ARG A 209 6.55 9.98 7.18
N SER A 210 5.35 10.43 6.89
CA SER A 210 4.69 10.15 5.60
C SER A 210 5.30 11.00 4.48
N GLN A 211 5.70 12.20 4.78
CA GLN A 211 6.43 13.07 3.87
C GLN A 211 7.82 12.50 3.56
N GLU A 212 8.52 11.98 4.56
CA GLU A 212 9.82 11.33 4.39
C GLU A 212 9.73 10.12 3.44
N GLU A 213 8.80 9.20 3.67
CA GLU A 213 8.65 8.01 2.82
C GLU A 213 8.15 8.39 1.41
N PHE A 214 7.25 9.37 1.31
CA PHE A 214 6.85 9.93 0.02
C PHE A 214 8.06 10.50 -0.73
N PHE A 215 8.91 11.29 -0.07
CA PHE A 215 10.11 11.89 -0.66
C PHE A 215 11.07 10.82 -1.20
N HIS A 216 11.30 9.73 -0.46
CA HIS A 216 12.13 8.62 -0.92
C HIS A 216 11.50 7.88 -2.10
N THR A 217 10.20 7.67 -2.08
CA THR A 217 9.46 7.07 -3.20
C THR A 217 9.51 7.95 -4.44
N PHE A 218 9.27 9.24 -4.27
CA PHE A 218 9.35 10.24 -5.34
C PHE A 218 10.74 10.26 -5.99
N ASN A 219 11.81 10.35 -5.19
CA ASN A 219 13.17 10.37 -5.73
C ASN A 219 13.50 9.08 -6.50
N ALA A 220 13.11 7.92 -5.97
CA ALA A 220 13.35 6.66 -6.66
C ALA A 220 12.61 6.57 -8.01
N LEU A 221 11.38 7.08 -8.11
CA LEU A 221 10.65 7.17 -9.37
C LEU A 221 11.30 8.18 -10.33
N PHE A 222 11.67 9.35 -9.82
CA PHE A 222 12.28 10.42 -10.60
C PHE A 222 13.62 10.00 -11.21
N GLU A 223 14.52 9.39 -10.43
CA GLU A 223 15.82 8.89 -10.87
C GLU A 223 15.68 7.81 -11.96
N ASN A 224 14.63 7.01 -11.88
CA ASN A 224 14.31 5.99 -12.88
C ASN A 224 13.44 6.51 -14.04
N LYS A 225 13.31 7.83 -14.19
CA LYS A 225 12.50 8.47 -15.24
C LYS A 225 11.04 7.99 -15.28
N LYS A 226 10.49 7.59 -14.13
CA LYS A 226 9.10 7.21 -13.99
C LYS A 226 8.24 8.45 -13.74
N GLN A 227 7.06 8.49 -14.34
CA GLN A 227 6.20 9.68 -14.27
C GLN A 227 5.54 9.82 -12.90
N VAL A 228 5.59 11.02 -12.34
CA VAL A 228 4.81 11.42 -11.17
C VAL A 228 3.90 12.58 -11.56
N VAL A 229 2.61 12.46 -11.26
CA VAL A 229 1.62 13.53 -11.43
C VAL A 229 0.91 13.75 -10.10
N LEU A 230 0.80 14.99 -9.70
CA LEU A 230 0.31 15.39 -8.38
C LEU A 230 -0.74 16.48 -8.51
N THR A 231 -1.75 16.46 -7.65
CA THR A 231 -2.68 17.59 -7.53
C THR A 231 -2.64 18.20 -6.15
N CYS A 232 -3.02 19.47 -6.07
CA CYS A 232 -3.18 20.20 -4.82
C CYS A 232 -4.15 21.38 -5.01
N ASP A 233 -4.63 21.92 -3.90
CA ASP A 233 -5.45 23.14 -3.94
C ASP A 233 -4.62 24.41 -4.07
N LYS A 234 -3.30 24.33 -3.80
CA LYS A 234 -2.39 25.49 -3.75
C LYS A 234 -1.07 25.23 -4.47
N TYR A 235 -0.40 26.29 -4.86
CA TYR A 235 0.97 26.24 -5.37
C TYR A 235 1.92 25.60 -4.32
N PRO A 236 2.94 24.82 -4.70
CA PRO A 236 3.77 24.08 -3.75
C PRO A 236 4.34 24.90 -2.59
N LYS A 237 4.81 26.12 -2.84
CA LYS A 237 5.38 26.99 -1.79
C LYS A 237 4.34 27.47 -0.77
N GLU A 238 3.07 27.49 -1.13
CA GLU A 238 1.96 27.97 -0.30
C GLU A 238 1.37 26.89 0.60
N VAL A 239 1.76 25.63 0.39
CA VAL A 239 1.26 24.50 1.21
C VAL A 239 1.95 24.54 2.57
N ILE A 240 1.21 24.99 3.58
CA ILE A 240 1.69 25.06 4.97
C ILE A 240 1.82 23.62 5.51
N GLY A 241 2.93 23.34 6.24
CA GLY A 241 3.18 22.02 6.82
C GLY A 241 3.75 20.97 5.85
N LEU A 242 4.05 21.36 4.61
CA LEU A 242 4.83 20.54 3.69
C LEU A 242 6.32 20.90 3.83
N GLU A 243 7.19 19.90 3.89
CA GLU A 243 8.63 20.08 4.05
C GLU A 243 9.27 20.78 2.83
N ASP A 244 10.25 21.65 3.06
CA ASP A 244 10.88 22.44 2.01
C ASP A 244 11.60 21.61 0.96
N ARG A 245 12.15 20.45 1.34
CA ARG A 245 12.75 19.51 0.39
C ARG A 245 11.73 18.97 -0.63
N ILE A 246 10.50 18.73 -0.21
CA ILE A 246 9.40 18.31 -1.10
C ILE A 246 8.97 19.47 -1.97
N LYS A 247 8.72 20.65 -1.37
CA LYS A 247 8.36 21.87 -2.10
C LYS A 247 9.35 22.18 -3.22
N SER A 248 10.65 22.11 -2.92
CA SER A 248 11.72 22.35 -3.90
C SER A 248 11.63 21.37 -5.08
N ARG A 249 11.42 20.09 -4.81
CA ARG A 249 11.27 19.07 -5.86
C ARG A 249 10.03 19.29 -6.73
N LEU A 250 8.92 19.67 -6.11
CA LEU A 250 7.68 19.97 -6.85
C LEU A 250 7.84 21.18 -7.77
N VAL A 251 8.52 22.21 -7.31
CA VAL A 251 8.78 23.43 -8.10
C VAL A 251 9.68 23.18 -9.31
N TRP A 252 10.57 22.18 -9.27
CA TRP A 252 11.45 21.84 -10.39
C TRP A 252 10.71 21.28 -11.60
N GLY A 253 9.55 20.67 -11.40
CA GLY A 253 8.73 20.12 -12.45
C GLY A 253 7.87 21.16 -13.17
N MET A 254 6.92 20.67 -13.95
CA MET A 254 5.91 21.50 -14.58
C MET A 254 4.78 21.79 -13.59
N ASN A 255 4.58 23.06 -13.28
CA ASN A 255 3.49 23.52 -12.41
C ASN A 255 2.44 24.22 -13.26
N VAL A 256 1.20 23.77 -13.21
CA VAL A 256 0.08 24.34 -13.97
C VAL A 256 -1.10 24.64 -13.06
N SER A 257 -1.66 25.84 -13.19
CA SER A 257 -2.90 26.21 -12.48
C SER A 257 -4.13 25.83 -13.30
N ILE A 258 -5.22 25.61 -12.57
CA ILE A 258 -6.59 25.58 -13.10
C ILE A 258 -7.38 26.62 -12.29
N ASP A 259 -7.93 27.63 -12.98
CA ASP A 259 -8.64 28.77 -12.40
C ASP A 259 -10.15 28.72 -12.70
#